data_b8f5fb6d38f91018e191dbfde1830b52
#
_entry.id   b8f5fb6d38f91018e191dbfde1830b52
#
_cell.length_a   1.000
_cell.length_b   1.000
_cell.length_c   1.000
_cell.angle_alpha   90.00
_cell.angle_beta   90.00
_cell.angle_gamma   90.00
#
_symmetry.space_group_name_H-M   'P 1'
#
loop_
_entity.id
_entity.type
_entity.pdbx_description
1 polymer ?
#
loop_
_entity_poly.entity_id
_entity_poly.type
_entity_poly.pdbx_seq_one_letter_code
_entity_poly.pdbx_strand_id
1 'polypeptide(L)'
;MGKIKNTESLLNHGDRESRKKITELLERMWAKVDAYHLIKELMSVDGNRLTIGTKRWDMDKLGNIYLFGAGKACNAMAMAVCDVLKEKLTEGVISVKLAEDNDTYINTRVYVGGHPLPNEEGYRAAEDIIQMIDKGKPGDLFISVISGGSSALLTCPKEGITLQEEIQAQDMLLRSGAKIEEINAVRRHISRTNGGRLAEQVLKNGAEIVNIIVGDGVGVKPTVDFKAPFQFFGTPVAPDKTTIQDARDCIRNYQLEDKLPESILKYLYEDNPEHETPKAFGEGVTHFCLNNVPDSCEAAVEAAGEMGISSMVFSTFIEGESREAGYFFASMAREIQANHRPIK
;
A
#
# COMPACT_ATOMS: atom_id res chain seq x y z
N MET A 1 -13.96 15.38 -12.92
CA MET A 1 -14.27 16.11 -11.67
C MET A 1 -12.97 16.20 -10.89
N GLY A 2 -12.63 17.34 -10.26
CA GLY A 2 -11.38 17.48 -9.50
C GLY A 2 -11.32 16.54 -8.30
N LYS A 3 -10.11 16.20 -7.85
CA LYS A 3 -9.89 15.36 -6.66
C LYS A 3 -10.26 16.10 -5.36
N ILE A 4 -10.17 17.45 -5.35
CA ILE A 4 -10.54 18.29 -4.21
C ILE A 4 -12.05 18.51 -4.19
N LYS A 5 -12.75 17.84 -3.29
CA LYS A 5 -14.23 17.88 -3.19
C LYS A 5 -14.76 19.15 -2.48
N ASN A 6 -13.94 19.82 -1.68
CA ASN A 6 -14.31 21.01 -0.87
C ASN A 6 -13.67 22.33 -1.35
N THR A 7 -13.41 22.46 -2.65
CA THR A 7 -12.72 23.60 -3.25
C THR A 7 -13.34 24.94 -2.83
N GLU A 8 -14.67 25.09 -2.86
CA GLU A 8 -15.32 26.33 -2.45
C GLU A 8 -15.04 26.72 -0.99
N SER A 9 -15.06 25.75 -0.08
CA SER A 9 -14.71 25.98 1.33
C SER A 9 -13.25 26.43 1.48
N LEU A 10 -12.35 25.89 0.68
CA LEU A 10 -10.93 26.29 0.69
C LEU A 10 -10.71 27.70 0.13
N LEU A 11 -11.59 28.19 -0.75
CA LEU A 11 -11.47 29.49 -1.42
C LEU A 11 -12.24 30.62 -0.73
N ASN A 12 -13.02 30.34 0.32
CA ASN A 12 -13.91 31.36 0.93
C ASN A 12 -13.24 32.24 1.99
N HIS A 13 -11.96 32.08 2.26
CA HIS A 13 -11.20 32.85 3.24
C HIS A 13 -9.73 33.05 2.83
N GLY A 14 -9.09 34.08 3.41
CA GLY A 14 -7.71 34.45 3.09
C GLY A 14 -7.56 35.00 1.66
N ASP A 15 -6.35 34.92 1.10
CA ASP A 15 -6.09 35.31 -0.30
C ASP A 15 -6.63 34.26 -1.28
N ARG A 16 -7.76 34.58 -1.89
CA ARG A 16 -8.48 33.70 -2.79
C ARG A 16 -7.66 33.32 -4.03
N GLU A 17 -6.93 34.25 -4.61
CA GLU A 17 -6.17 34.02 -5.84
C GLU A 17 -4.99 33.07 -5.60
N SER A 18 -4.25 33.28 -4.51
CA SER A 18 -3.18 32.35 -4.12
C SER A 18 -3.73 30.96 -3.79
N ARG A 19 -4.85 30.88 -3.06
CA ARG A 19 -5.50 29.59 -2.76
C ARG A 19 -5.97 28.86 -4.00
N LYS A 20 -6.52 29.58 -4.98
CA LYS A 20 -6.91 29.02 -6.28
C LYS A 20 -5.71 28.42 -7.02
N LYS A 21 -4.59 29.16 -7.08
CA LYS A 21 -3.34 28.67 -7.71
C LYS A 21 -2.82 27.40 -7.01
N ILE A 22 -2.81 27.37 -5.67
CA ILE A 22 -2.37 26.18 -4.92
C ILE A 22 -3.32 25.00 -5.15
N THR A 23 -4.63 25.23 -5.14
CA THR A 23 -5.62 24.20 -5.43
C THR A 23 -5.42 23.60 -6.84
N GLU A 24 -5.20 24.46 -7.84
CA GLU A 24 -4.92 24.04 -9.21
C GLU A 24 -3.60 23.25 -9.30
N LEU A 25 -2.56 23.70 -8.61
CA LEU A 25 -1.28 22.98 -8.52
C LEU A 25 -1.47 21.56 -7.96
N LEU A 26 -2.20 21.43 -6.87
CA LEU A 26 -2.49 20.14 -6.25
C LEU A 26 -3.28 19.22 -7.20
N GLU A 27 -4.28 19.73 -7.91
CA GLU A 27 -5.03 18.93 -8.90
C GLU A 27 -4.12 18.44 -10.05
N ARG A 28 -3.23 19.30 -10.55
CA ARG A 28 -2.26 18.93 -11.60
C ARG A 28 -1.25 17.89 -11.08
N MET A 29 -0.74 18.09 -9.86
CA MET A 29 0.15 17.11 -9.21
C MET A 29 -0.53 15.74 -9.08
N TRP A 30 -1.75 15.71 -8.53
CA TRP A 30 -2.47 14.43 -8.37
C TRP A 30 -2.82 13.77 -9.68
N ALA A 31 -3.07 14.52 -10.76
CA ALA A 31 -3.26 13.93 -12.07
C ALA A 31 -2.03 13.18 -12.59
N LYS A 32 -0.82 13.68 -12.27
CA LYS A 32 0.46 13.04 -12.67
C LYS A 32 0.78 11.76 -11.89
N VAL A 33 0.28 11.64 -10.66
CA VAL A 33 0.51 10.47 -9.79
C VAL A 33 -0.77 9.62 -9.59
N ASP A 34 -1.74 9.79 -10.47
CA ASP A 34 -3.00 9.05 -10.40
C ASP A 34 -2.76 7.56 -10.68
N ALA A 35 -3.07 6.72 -9.70
CA ALA A 35 -2.78 5.29 -9.76
C ALA A 35 -3.49 4.57 -10.91
N TYR A 36 -4.70 5.00 -11.29
CA TYR A 36 -5.42 4.43 -12.43
C TYR A 36 -4.66 4.68 -13.74
N HIS A 37 -4.25 5.92 -13.99
CA HIS A 37 -3.51 6.28 -15.21
C HIS A 37 -2.13 5.61 -15.25
N LEU A 38 -1.40 5.61 -14.13
CA LEU A 38 -0.09 4.97 -14.05
C LEU A 38 -0.16 3.46 -14.35
N ILE A 39 -1.21 2.76 -13.92
CA ILE A 39 -1.41 1.35 -14.27
C ILE A 39 -1.75 1.20 -15.75
N LYS A 40 -2.56 2.08 -16.32
CA LYS A 40 -2.89 2.06 -17.77
C LYS A 40 -1.65 2.32 -18.64
N GLU A 41 -0.67 3.06 -18.15
CA GLU A 41 0.64 3.21 -18.81
C GLU A 41 1.54 2.00 -18.61
N LEU A 42 1.51 1.37 -17.43
CA LEU A 42 2.31 0.19 -17.10
C LEU A 42 1.82 -1.06 -17.83
N MET A 43 0.49 -1.21 -18.01
CA MET A 43 -0.15 -2.42 -18.49
C MET A 43 -0.85 -2.22 -19.83
N SER A 44 -0.70 -3.19 -20.72
CA SER A 44 -1.45 -3.23 -21.99
C SER A 44 -1.70 -4.67 -22.45
N VAL A 45 -2.79 -4.86 -23.19
CA VAL A 45 -3.08 -6.06 -23.95
C VAL A 45 -3.13 -5.69 -25.42
N ASP A 46 -2.25 -6.26 -26.22
CA ASP A 46 -2.19 -6.07 -27.67
C ASP A 46 -2.31 -7.44 -28.37
N GLY A 47 -3.47 -7.68 -28.97
CA GLY A 47 -3.82 -8.98 -29.50
C GLY A 47 -3.76 -10.07 -28.40
N ASN A 48 -2.80 -10.98 -28.54
CA ASN A 48 -2.59 -12.07 -27.57
C ASN A 48 -1.42 -11.83 -26.62
N ARG A 49 -0.90 -10.62 -26.54
CA ARG A 49 0.22 -10.25 -25.68
C ARG A 49 -0.23 -9.39 -24.53
N LEU A 50 -0.04 -9.88 -23.30
CA LEU A 50 -0.11 -9.08 -22.08
C LEU A 50 1.29 -8.50 -21.79
N THR A 51 1.37 -7.20 -21.58
CA THR A 51 2.58 -6.50 -21.13
C THR A 51 2.30 -5.83 -19.79
N ILE A 52 3.18 -6.02 -18.82
CA ILE A 52 3.19 -5.29 -17.53
C ILE A 52 4.62 -4.82 -17.32
N GLY A 53 4.87 -3.54 -17.49
CA GLY A 53 6.19 -2.93 -17.43
C GLY A 53 7.18 -3.61 -18.37
N THR A 54 8.20 -4.25 -17.81
CA THR A 54 9.24 -4.97 -18.57
C THR A 54 8.85 -6.42 -18.89
N LYS A 55 7.80 -6.95 -18.30
CA LYS A 55 7.36 -8.34 -18.45
C LYS A 55 6.34 -8.49 -19.57
N ARG A 56 6.38 -9.66 -20.22
CA ARG A 56 5.47 -9.98 -21.33
C ARG A 56 5.05 -11.44 -21.27
N TRP A 57 3.76 -11.69 -21.50
CA TRP A 57 3.18 -13.02 -21.57
C TRP A 57 2.40 -13.21 -22.87
N ASP A 58 2.49 -14.40 -23.40
CA ASP A 58 1.61 -14.89 -24.45
C ASP A 58 0.35 -15.45 -23.78
N MET A 59 -0.79 -14.80 -23.96
CA MET A 59 -2.03 -15.13 -23.26
C MET A 59 -2.60 -16.49 -23.67
N ASP A 60 -2.21 -17.05 -24.81
CA ASP A 60 -2.60 -18.42 -25.17
C ASP A 60 -1.85 -19.48 -24.36
N LYS A 61 -0.74 -19.09 -23.74
CA LYS A 61 0.08 -19.98 -22.90
C LYS A 61 -0.17 -19.76 -21.40
N LEU A 62 -0.81 -18.65 -21.04
CA LEU A 62 -1.24 -18.44 -19.67
C LEU A 62 -2.43 -19.32 -19.34
N GLY A 63 -2.46 -19.80 -18.11
CA GLY A 63 -3.65 -20.37 -17.50
C GLY A 63 -4.64 -19.27 -17.07
N ASN A 64 -4.98 -19.27 -15.79
CA ASN A 64 -5.85 -18.24 -15.24
C ASN A 64 -5.08 -16.97 -14.91
N ILE A 65 -5.77 -15.82 -14.96
CA ILE A 65 -5.25 -14.54 -14.49
C ILE A 65 -6.11 -14.12 -13.29
N TYR A 66 -5.46 -13.96 -12.15
CA TYR A 66 -6.11 -13.59 -10.89
C TYR A 66 -5.67 -12.18 -10.44
N LEU A 67 -6.61 -11.45 -9.84
CA LEU A 67 -6.35 -10.14 -9.24
C LEU A 67 -6.64 -10.19 -7.74
N PHE A 68 -5.70 -9.73 -6.91
CA PHE A 68 -6.03 -9.39 -5.54
C PHE A 68 -5.42 -8.06 -5.12
N GLY A 69 -6.01 -7.44 -4.10
CA GLY A 69 -5.48 -6.16 -3.67
C GLY A 69 -6.00 -5.67 -2.34
N ALA A 70 -5.24 -4.76 -1.74
CA ALA A 70 -5.67 -4.04 -0.56
C ALA A 70 -4.97 -2.69 -0.44
N GLY A 71 -5.68 -1.72 0.13
CA GLY A 71 -5.11 -0.41 0.42
C GLY A 71 -6.03 0.76 0.10
N LYS A 72 -5.61 1.96 0.49
CA LYS A 72 -6.40 3.19 0.33
C LYS A 72 -6.58 3.62 -1.12
N ALA A 73 -5.65 3.24 -2.02
CA ALA A 73 -5.72 3.50 -3.46
C ALA A 73 -6.17 2.28 -4.28
N CYS A 74 -6.52 1.18 -3.62
CA CYS A 74 -6.81 -0.10 -4.26
C CYS A 74 -7.97 -0.02 -5.26
N ASN A 75 -8.99 0.83 -5.02
CA ASN A 75 -10.10 1.07 -5.93
C ASN A 75 -9.60 1.42 -7.35
N ALA A 76 -8.90 2.54 -7.47
CA ALA A 76 -8.40 3.04 -8.75
C ALA A 76 -7.44 2.05 -9.42
N MET A 77 -6.59 1.40 -8.62
CA MET A 77 -5.64 0.41 -9.10
C MET A 77 -6.34 -0.81 -9.70
N ALA A 78 -7.30 -1.38 -8.97
CA ALA A 78 -8.05 -2.56 -9.40
C ALA A 78 -8.92 -2.26 -10.63
N MET A 79 -9.60 -1.11 -10.67
CA MET A 79 -10.35 -0.68 -11.85
C MET A 79 -9.46 -0.63 -13.10
N ALA A 80 -8.26 -0.05 -12.99
CA ALA A 80 -7.34 0.02 -14.12
C ALA A 80 -6.92 -1.36 -14.63
N VAL A 81 -6.64 -2.31 -13.73
CA VAL A 81 -6.33 -3.70 -14.10
C VAL A 81 -7.53 -4.37 -14.78
N CYS A 82 -8.74 -4.20 -14.22
CA CYS A 82 -9.99 -4.71 -14.82
C CYS A 82 -10.21 -4.15 -16.23
N ASP A 83 -10.00 -2.84 -16.43
CA ASP A 83 -10.18 -2.17 -17.73
C ASP A 83 -9.14 -2.59 -18.78
N VAL A 84 -7.95 -3.05 -18.36
CA VAL A 84 -6.94 -3.60 -19.27
C VAL A 84 -7.24 -5.05 -19.62
N LEU A 85 -7.56 -5.87 -18.63
CA LEU A 85 -7.74 -7.32 -18.82
C LEU A 85 -9.13 -7.68 -19.34
N LYS A 86 -10.16 -6.92 -18.96
CA LYS A 86 -11.56 -7.21 -19.29
C LYS A 86 -11.92 -8.67 -18.93
N GLU A 87 -12.57 -9.38 -19.84
CA GLU A 87 -13.00 -10.78 -19.67
C GLU A 87 -11.82 -11.77 -19.56
N LYS A 88 -10.58 -11.33 -19.76
CA LYS A 88 -9.39 -12.16 -19.53
C LYS A 88 -9.05 -12.32 -18.03
N LEU A 89 -9.59 -11.45 -17.19
CA LEU A 89 -9.51 -11.62 -15.74
C LEU A 89 -10.42 -12.77 -15.31
N THR A 90 -9.83 -13.81 -14.73
CA THR A 90 -10.55 -15.01 -14.31
C THR A 90 -11.35 -14.75 -13.01
N GLU A 91 -10.69 -14.25 -12.01
CA GLU A 91 -11.28 -13.96 -10.69
C GLU A 91 -10.48 -12.86 -10.01
N GLY A 92 -11.15 -11.98 -9.26
CA GLY A 92 -10.52 -10.94 -8.45
C GLY A 92 -11.14 -10.84 -7.05
N VAL A 93 -10.32 -10.44 -6.08
CA VAL A 93 -10.76 -10.12 -4.70
C VAL A 93 -9.96 -8.93 -4.18
N ILE A 94 -10.66 -7.88 -3.75
CA ILE A 94 -10.00 -6.68 -3.21
C ILE A 94 -10.62 -6.23 -1.89
N SER A 95 -9.78 -5.65 -1.03
CA SER A 95 -10.21 -4.97 0.19
C SER A 95 -9.89 -3.49 0.09
N VAL A 96 -10.93 -2.66 0.10
CA VAL A 96 -10.85 -1.22 -0.03
C VAL A 96 -11.24 -0.53 1.27
N LYS A 97 -10.79 0.72 1.47
CA LYS A 97 -11.20 1.51 2.64
C LYS A 97 -12.63 2.03 2.52
N LEU A 98 -13.05 2.37 1.32
CA LEU A 98 -14.38 2.89 0.99
C LEU A 98 -14.75 2.35 -0.39
N ALA A 99 -15.98 1.90 -0.56
CA ALA A 99 -16.56 1.66 -1.88
C ALA A 99 -17.09 3.00 -2.42
N GLU A 100 -16.81 3.31 -3.67
CA GLU A 100 -17.32 4.50 -4.35
C GLU A 100 -18.40 4.09 -5.35
N ASP A 101 -19.45 4.92 -5.50
CA ASP A 101 -20.63 4.60 -6.33
C ASP A 101 -20.30 4.40 -7.82
N ASN A 102 -19.18 4.96 -8.28
CA ASN A 102 -18.74 4.87 -9.67
C ASN A 102 -17.67 3.78 -9.91
N ASP A 103 -17.32 3.02 -8.89
CA ASP A 103 -16.38 1.93 -9.01
C ASP A 103 -16.98 0.79 -9.84
N THR A 104 -16.28 0.36 -10.87
CA THR A 104 -16.70 -0.76 -11.72
C THR A 104 -15.59 -1.80 -11.80
N TYR A 105 -15.96 -3.05 -11.55
CA TYR A 105 -15.01 -4.16 -11.54
C TYR A 105 -15.57 -5.33 -12.35
N ILE A 106 -14.68 -6.01 -13.09
CA ILE A 106 -15.02 -7.22 -13.83
C ILE A 106 -14.53 -8.41 -13.00
N ASN A 107 -15.39 -9.42 -12.82
CA ASN A 107 -15.08 -10.67 -12.13
C ASN A 107 -14.41 -10.50 -10.75
N THR A 108 -14.66 -9.38 -10.06
CA THR A 108 -13.95 -9.01 -8.83
C THR A 108 -14.92 -8.77 -7.68
N ARG A 109 -14.70 -9.46 -6.57
CA ARG A 109 -15.41 -9.23 -5.30
C ARG A 109 -14.73 -8.09 -4.53
N VAL A 110 -15.53 -7.21 -3.95
CA VAL A 110 -15.07 -6.03 -3.22
C VAL A 110 -15.54 -6.10 -1.79
N TYR A 111 -14.61 -5.91 -0.86
CA TYR A 111 -14.84 -5.85 0.57
C TYR A 111 -14.44 -4.48 1.12
N VAL A 112 -15.19 -3.96 2.10
CA VAL A 112 -14.87 -2.71 2.77
C VAL A 112 -14.17 -3.01 4.09
N GLY A 113 -12.85 -3.09 4.04
CA GLY A 113 -12.01 -3.39 5.19
C GLY A 113 -11.92 -2.24 6.20
N GLY A 114 -11.53 -2.58 7.43
CA GLY A 114 -11.32 -1.61 8.51
C GLY A 114 -9.94 -0.97 8.47
N HIS A 115 -9.88 0.33 8.75
CA HIS A 115 -8.62 1.07 8.88
C HIS A 115 -8.77 2.28 9.81
N PRO A 116 -7.94 2.50 10.84
CA PRO A 116 -6.68 1.83 11.15
C PRO A 116 -6.82 0.45 11.83
N LEU A 117 -7.97 0.12 12.41
CA LEU A 117 -8.21 -1.19 13.01
C LEU A 117 -8.92 -2.11 12.01
N PRO A 118 -8.56 -3.39 11.98
CA PRO A 118 -9.21 -4.39 11.14
C PRO A 118 -10.71 -4.58 11.47
N ASN A 119 -11.44 -5.18 10.53
CA ASN A 119 -12.82 -5.58 10.71
C ASN A 119 -13.09 -6.94 10.05
N GLU A 120 -14.30 -7.46 10.24
CA GLU A 120 -14.77 -8.74 9.71
C GLU A 120 -14.73 -8.79 8.17
N GLU A 121 -15.04 -7.68 7.48
CA GLU A 121 -15.01 -7.63 6.02
C GLU A 121 -13.57 -7.76 5.47
N GLY A 122 -12.59 -7.12 6.12
CA GLY A 122 -11.17 -7.29 5.78
C GLY A 122 -10.68 -8.72 6.05
N TYR A 123 -11.18 -9.37 7.08
CA TYR A 123 -10.91 -10.77 7.37
C TYR A 123 -11.48 -11.69 6.28
N ARG A 124 -12.74 -11.50 5.88
CA ARG A 124 -13.37 -12.27 4.78
C ARG A 124 -12.63 -12.08 3.46
N ALA A 125 -12.24 -10.83 3.14
CA ALA A 125 -11.43 -10.57 1.96
C ALA A 125 -10.13 -11.37 1.98
N ALA A 126 -9.47 -11.44 3.13
CA ALA A 126 -8.23 -12.18 3.29
C ALA A 126 -8.42 -13.69 3.11
N GLU A 127 -9.47 -14.26 3.69
CA GLU A 127 -9.80 -15.68 3.49
C GLU A 127 -10.11 -15.99 2.03
N ASP A 128 -10.91 -15.16 1.35
CA ASP A 128 -11.24 -15.33 -0.06
C ASP A 128 -10.00 -15.22 -0.96
N ILE A 129 -9.06 -14.31 -0.65
CA ILE A 129 -7.79 -14.21 -1.36
C ILE A 129 -6.95 -15.47 -1.16
N ILE A 130 -6.81 -15.95 0.08
CA ILE A 130 -6.09 -17.20 0.37
C ILE A 130 -6.71 -18.36 -0.41
N GLN A 131 -8.02 -18.54 -0.37
CA GLN A 131 -8.72 -19.60 -1.12
C GLN A 131 -8.55 -19.44 -2.64
N MET A 132 -8.51 -18.21 -3.17
CA MET A 132 -8.24 -17.96 -4.59
C MET A 132 -6.80 -18.33 -4.93
N ILE A 133 -5.82 -18.01 -4.09
CA ILE A 133 -4.42 -18.38 -4.28
C ILE A 133 -4.26 -19.90 -4.25
N ASP A 134 -4.98 -20.60 -3.38
CA ASP A 134 -4.93 -22.08 -3.28
C ASP A 134 -5.42 -22.80 -4.54
N LYS A 135 -6.20 -22.15 -5.40
CA LYS A 135 -6.60 -22.67 -6.73
C LYS A 135 -5.48 -22.53 -7.77
N GLY A 136 -4.47 -21.70 -7.48
CA GLY A 136 -3.37 -21.39 -8.39
C GLY A 136 -2.51 -22.62 -8.71
N LYS A 137 -1.99 -22.66 -9.93
CA LYS A 137 -1.16 -23.75 -10.45
C LYS A 137 -0.10 -23.21 -11.41
N PRO A 138 0.89 -24.03 -11.79
CA PRO A 138 1.88 -23.63 -12.80
C PRO A 138 1.23 -23.12 -14.09
N GLY A 139 1.70 -21.97 -14.59
CA GLY A 139 1.17 -21.29 -15.76
C GLY A 139 0.10 -20.24 -15.45
N ASP A 140 -0.41 -20.17 -14.22
CA ASP A 140 -1.29 -19.09 -13.79
C ASP A 140 -0.51 -17.82 -13.43
N LEU A 141 -1.13 -16.65 -13.63
CA LEU A 141 -0.57 -15.35 -13.30
C LEU A 141 -1.44 -14.65 -12.23
N PHE A 142 -0.83 -14.29 -11.14
CA PHE A 142 -1.43 -13.42 -10.13
C PHE A 142 -0.96 -11.99 -10.31
N ILE A 143 -1.87 -11.04 -10.27
CA ILE A 143 -1.59 -9.60 -10.24
C ILE A 143 -2.06 -9.09 -8.90
N SER A 144 -1.17 -8.48 -8.13
CA SER A 144 -1.55 -7.83 -6.89
C SER A 144 -1.49 -6.31 -7.02
N VAL A 145 -2.45 -5.60 -6.43
CA VAL A 145 -2.49 -4.13 -6.33
C VAL A 145 -2.50 -3.72 -4.87
N ILE A 146 -1.36 -3.21 -4.40
CA ILE A 146 -1.13 -2.93 -2.98
C ILE A 146 -0.83 -1.45 -2.78
N SER A 147 -1.44 -0.85 -1.77
CA SER A 147 -1.15 0.53 -1.36
C SER A 147 -1.18 0.71 0.16
N GLY A 148 -0.86 1.91 0.64
CA GLY A 148 -0.85 2.23 2.07
C GLY A 148 -2.13 1.82 2.79
N GLY A 149 -1.98 1.22 3.98
CA GLY A 149 -3.08 0.71 4.80
C GLY A 149 -3.46 -0.75 4.56
N SER A 150 -2.82 -1.45 3.62
CA SER A 150 -3.13 -2.84 3.29
C SER A 150 -3.07 -3.80 4.48
N SER A 151 -2.15 -3.59 5.43
CA SER A 151 -1.98 -4.48 6.60
C SER A 151 -3.18 -4.50 7.55
N ALA A 152 -3.98 -3.42 7.61
CA ALA A 152 -5.20 -3.38 8.40
C ALA A 152 -6.41 -3.80 7.56
N LEU A 153 -6.44 -3.37 6.28
CA LEU A 153 -7.54 -3.66 5.36
C LEU A 153 -7.59 -5.14 4.94
N LEU A 154 -6.48 -5.86 5.06
CA LEU A 154 -6.38 -7.27 4.69
C LEU A 154 -5.75 -8.05 5.85
N THR A 155 -6.56 -8.37 6.83
CA THR A 155 -6.14 -9.05 8.05
C THR A 155 -6.63 -10.49 8.07
N CYS A 156 -5.76 -11.41 8.47
CA CYS A 156 -6.11 -12.80 8.74
C CYS A 156 -5.12 -13.34 9.77
N PRO A 157 -5.51 -13.49 11.03
CA PRO A 157 -4.61 -13.98 12.07
C PRO A 157 -4.18 -15.42 11.84
N LYS A 158 -3.06 -15.80 12.43
CA LYS A 158 -2.57 -17.18 12.47
C LYS A 158 -3.55 -18.08 13.21
N GLU A 159 -3.51 -19.37 12.90
CA GLU A 159 -4.33 -20.37 13.55
C GLU A 159 -4.16 -20.33 15.07
N GLY A 160 -5.26 -20.41 15.79
CA GLY A 160 -5.31 -20.28 17.26
C GLY A 160 -5.40 -18.84 17.76
N ILE A 161 -5.34 -17.84 16.91
CA ILE A 161 -5.56 -16.42 17.23
C ILE A 161 -6.86 -15.98 16.58
N THR A 162 -7.78 -15.42 17.34
CA THR A 162 -9.05 -14.91 16.82
C THR A 162 -8.87 -13.50 16.24
N LEU A 163 -9.77 -13.09 15.32
CA LEU A 163 -9.80 -11.72 14.81
C LEU A 163 -9.94 -10.68 15.92
N GLN A 164 -10.74 -10.98 16.94
CA GLN A 164 -10.93 -10.07 18.07
C GLN A 164 -9.65 -9.89 18.89
N GLU A 165 -8.88 -10.93 19.10
CA GLU A 165 -7.59 -10.87 19.78
C GLU A 165 -6.55 -10.09 18.93
N GLU A 166 -6.55 -10.26 17.62
CA GLU A 166 -5.71 -9.47 16.72
C GLU A 166 -6.07 -7.98 16.79
N ILE A 167 -7.37 -7.62 16.74
CA ILE A 167 -7.84 -6.23 16.87
C ILE A 167 -7.42 -5.64 18.20
N GLN A 168 -7.60 -6.38 19.30
CA GLN A 168 -7.20 -5.95 20.64
C GLN A 168 -5.68 -5.70 20.71
N ALA A 169 -4.89 -6.63 20.20
CA ALA A 169 -3.42 -6.48 20.18
C ALA A 169 -2.99 -5.27 19.33
N GLN A 170 -3.60 -5.04 18.18
CA GLN A 170 -3.30 -3.89 17.34
C GLN A 170 -3.63 -2.56 18.02
N ASP A 171 -4.76 -2.45 18.74
CA ASP A 171 -5.09 -1.24 19.50
C ASP A 171 -4.08 -1.00 20.64
N MET A 172 -3.69 -2.06 21.36
CA MET A 172 -2.68 -1.96 22.41
C MET A 172 -1.31 -1.53 21.87
N LEU A 173 -0.87 -2.10 20.75
CA LEU A 173 0.38 -1.73 20.10
C LEU A 173 0.37 -0.27 19.64
N LEU A 174 -0.73 0.21 19.04
CA LEU A 174 -0.86 1.60 18.61
C LEU A 174 -0.80 2.58 19.80
N ARG A 175 -1.31 2.19 20.97
CA ARG A 175 -1.31 3.01 22.19
C ARG A 175 -0.02 2.89 23.01
N SER A 176 0.85 1.95 22.71
CA SER A 176 2.06 1.69 23.48
C SER A 176 3.16 2.75 23.31
N GLY A 177 3.09 3.56 22.25
CA GLY A 177 4.15 4.47 21.85
C GLY A 177 5.28 3.81 21.06
N ALA A 178 5.11 2.53 20.68
CA ALA A 178 6.06 1.82 19.82
C ALA A 178 6.15 2.45 18.44
N LYS A 179 7.32 2.38 17.82
CA LYS A 179 7.50 2.83 16.45
C LYS A 179 6.73 1.92 15.49
N ILE A 180 6.32 2.48 14.36
CA ILE A 180 5.51 1.74 13.37
C ILE A 180 6.22 0.48 12.86
N GLU A 181 7.55 0.49 12.73
CA GLU A 181 8.35 -0.66 12.31
C GLU A 181 8.27 -1.80 13.35
N GLU A 182 8.34 -1.47 14.65
CA GLU A 182 8.25 -2.43 15.75
C GLU A 182 6.83 -3.02 15.85
N ILE A 183 5.80 -2.16 15.73
CA ILE A 183 4.39 -2.61 15.65
C ILE A 183 4.20 -3.57 14.48
N ASN A 184 4.76 -3.22 13.32
CA ASN A 184 4.63 -4.03 12.11
C ASN A 184 5.37 -5.36 12.22
N ALA A 185 6.46 -5.47 12.99
CA ALA A 185 7.10 -6.74 13.27
C ALA A 185 6.12 -7.71 13.95
N VAL A 186 5.40 -7.26 14.98
CA VAL A 186 4.36 -8.08 15.63
C VAL A 186 3.24 -8.44 14.64
N ARG A 187 2.67 -7.45 13.95
CA ARG A 187 1.55 -7.65 13.01
C ARG A 187 1.86 -8.68 11.92
N ARG A 188 3.08 -8.66 11.36
CA ARG A 188 3.49 -9.57 10.29
C ARG A 188 3.61 -10.99 10.77
N HIS A 189 4.17 -11.20 11.96
CA HIS A 189 4.39 -12.54 12.48
C HIS A 189 3.08 -13.24 12.89
N ILE A 190 2.10 -12.52 13.42
CA ILE A 190 0.78 -13.09 13.77
C ILE A 190 -0.22 -13.16 12.60
N SER A 191 0.19 -12.78 11.37
CA SER A 191 -0.69 -12.71 10.20
C SER A 191 -0.45 -13.87 9.23
N ARG A 192 -1.52 -14.36 8.59
CA ARG A 192 -1.46 -15.30 7.45
C ARG A 192 -1.27 -14.59 6.11
N THR A 193 -1.50 -13.27 6.05
CA THR A 193 -1.46 -12.48 4.81
C THR A 193 -0.24 -11.59 4.71
N ASN A 194 0.20 -10.96 5.80
CA ASN A 194 1.26 -9.96 5.81
C ASN A 194 2.68 -10.57 5.81
N GLY A 195 3.70 -9.73 5.63
CA GLY A 195 5.10 -10.14 5.64
C GLY A 195 5.50 -11.01 4.43
N GLY A 196 4.87 -10.80 3.28
CA GLY A 196 5.19 -11.53 2.05
C GLY A 196 4.48 -12.87 1.89
N ARG A 197 3.65 -13.26 2.83
CA ARG A 197 3.07 -14.62 2.88
C ARG A 197 2.14 -14.92 1.70
N LEU A 198 1.38 -13.94 1.17
CA LEU A 198 0.53 -14.18 0.01
C LEU A 198 1.38 -14.42 -1.26
N ALA A 199 2.44 -13.66 -1.46
CA ALA A 199 3.34 -13.92 -2.59
C ALA A 199 4.06 -15.25 -2.45
N GLU A 200 4.52 -15.60 -1.25
CA GLU A 200 5.13 -16.91 -0.98
C GLU A 200 4.16 -18.06 -1.33
N GLN A 201 2.89 -17.94 -0.96
CA GLN A 201 1.88 -18.97 -1.24
C GLN A 201 1.62 -19.12 -2.74
N VAL A 202 1.55 -18.00 -3.50
CA VAL A 202 1.46 -18.04 -4.96
C VAL A 202 2.64 -18.80 -5.56
N LEU A 203 3.87 -18.50 -5.12
CA LEU A 203 5.08 -19.14 -5.61
C LEU A 203 5.15 -20.63 -5.24
N LYS A 204 4.68 -21.02 -4.05
CA LYS A 204 4.58 -22.43 -3.63
C LYS A 204 3.66 -23.24 -4.53
N ASN A 205 2.64 -22.63 -5.12
CA ASN A 205 1.74 -23.27 -6.08
C ASN A 205 2.33 -23.35 -7.50
N GLY A 206 3.54 -22.81 -7.71
CA GLY A 206 4.22 -22.77 -9.00
C GLY A 206 3.68 -21.73 -9.97
N ALA A 207 2.82 -20.83 -9.52
CA ALA A 207 2.29 -19.70 -10.29
C ALA A 207 3.25 -18.50 -10.24
N GLU A 208 3.09 -17.56 -11.19
CA GLU A 208 3.81 -16.27 -11.18
C GLU A 208 2.99 -15.17 -10.51
N ILE A 209 3.69 -14.20 -9.93
CA ILE A 209 3.04 -13.02 -9.37
C ILE A 209 3.71 -11.73 -9.81
N VAL A 210 2.89 -10.75 -10.22
CA VAL A 210 3.28 -9.37 -10.47
C VAL A 210 2.63 -8.46 -9.42
N ASN A 211 3.45 -7.78 -8.66
CA ASN A 211 3.03 -6.88 -7.61
C ASN A 211 3.13 -5.43 -8.09
N ILE A 212 2.00 -4.74 -8.18
CA ILE A 212 1.91 -3.32 -8.53
C ILE A 212 1.64 -2.56 -7.23
N ILE A 213 2.54 -1.64 -6.89
CA ILE A 213 2.57 -1.02 -5.58
C ILE A 213 2.51 0.50 -5.71
N VAL A 214 1.65 1.13 -4.92
CA VAL A 214 1.64 2.56 -4.66
C VAL A 214 2.03 2.77 -3.20
N GLY A 215 3.21 3.36 -3.00
CA GLY A 215 3.76 3.60 -1.66
C GLY A 215 3.40 4.97 -1.11
N ASP A 216 3.42 5.07 0.21
CA ASP A 216 3.35 6.32 0.97
C ASP A 216 4.63 6.52 1.83
N GLY A 217 5.69 5.76 1.52
CA GLY A 217 6.96 5.82 2.22
C GLY A 217 7.75 7.09 1.89
N VAL A 218 8.44 7.59 2.90
CA VAL A 218 9.35 8.74 2.80
C VAL A 218 10.75 8.31 2.36
N GLY A 219 11.56 9.24 1.86
CA GLY A 219 12.99 9.05 1.60
C GLY A 219 13.35 8.83 0.15
N VAL A 220 14.07 7.76 -0.14
CA VAL A 220 14.65 7.51 -1.46
C VAL A 220 13.61 6.94 -2.43
N LYS A 221 13.61 7.46 -3.67
CA LYS A 221 12.77 6.95 -4.75
C LYS A 221 13.16 5.50 -5.08
N PRO A 222 12.23 4.54 -5.01
CA PRO A 222 12.50 3.16 -5.42
C PRO A 222 12.65 3.07 -6.94
N THR A 223 13.35 2.06 -7.40
CA THR A 223 13.38 1.70 -8.83
C THR A 223 12.06 1.05 -9.24
N VAL A 224 11.63 1.28 -10.48
CA VAL A 224 10.34 0.77 -10.98
C VAL A 224 10.28 -0.77 -10.98
N ASP A 225 11.33 -1.44 -11.37
CA ASP A 225 11.42 -2.91 -11.34
C ASP A 225 12.51 -3.33 -10.35
N PHE A 226 12.11 -3.75 -9.15
CA PHE A 226 13.04 -4.10 -8.09
C PHE A 226 12.82 -5.53 -7.54
N LYS A 227 13.91 -6.19 -7.18
CA LYS A 227 13.92 -7.56 -6.63
C LYS A 227 14.18 -7.60 -5.12
N ALA A 228 14.71 -6.54 -4.56
CA ALA A 228 15.12 -6.51 -3.16
C ALA A 228 13.94 -6.29 -2.21
N PRO A 229 13.99 -6.83 -0.98
CA PRO A 229 13.02 -6.52 0.05
C PRO A 229 13.10 -5.03 0.39
N PHE A 230 12.05 -4.31 0.15
CA PHE A 230 11.99 -2.88 0.39
C PHE A 230 11.61 -2.56 1.82
N GLN A 231 12.18 -1.47 2.36
CA GLN A 231 11.87 -1.00 3.70
C GLN A 231 10.38 -0.69 3.90
N PHE A 232 9.71 -0.34 2.81
CA PHE A 232 8.31 0.10 2.81
C PHE A 232 7.28 -1.02 2.82
N PHE A 233 7.68 -2.25 2.56
CA PHE A 233 6.73 -3.24 2.11
C PHE A 233 6.67 -4.48 2.97
N GLY A 234 6.71 -4.48 4.18
CA GLY A 234 6.27 -5.63 4.97
C GLY A 234 4.79 -5.97 4.75
N THR A 235 4.37 -5.80 3.52
CA THR A 235 3.04 -5.94 2.98
C THR A 235 2.73 -7.40 2.67
N PRO A 236 1.54 -7.73 2.24
CA PRO A 236 1.18 -9.09 1.86
C PRO A 236 2.11 -9.75 0.82
N VAL A 237 2.81 -8.94 0.01
CA VAL A 237 3.48 -9.40 -1.20
C VAL A 237 4.99 -9.12 -1.26
N ALA A 238 5.56 -8.54 -0.21
CA ALA A 238 7.00 -8.26 -0.16
C ALA A 238 7.65 -8.94 1.05
N PRO A 239 8.90 -9.45 0.91
CA PRO A 239 9.61 -10.10 1.99
C PRO A 239 9.76 -9.20 3.20
N ASP A 240 9.78 -9.79 4.38
CA ASP A 240 9.89 -9.10 5.65
C ASP A 240 11.33 -9.10 6.15
N LYS A 241 11.85 -7.93 6.51
CA LYS A 241 13.18 -7.80 7.12
C LYS A 241 13.17 -8.10 8.62
N THR A 242 12.01 -7.93 9.27
CA THR A 242 11.90 -8.16 10.69
C THR A 242 11.86 -9.65 11.00
N THR A 243 12.34 -10.02 12.16
CA THR A 243 12.35 -11.40 12.67
C THR A 243 11.29 -11.58 13.75
N ILE A 244 10.97 -12.82 14.08
CA ILE A 244 10.10 -13.10 15.21
C ILE A 244 10.71 -12.56 16.52
N GLN A 245 12.06 -12.45 16.60
CA GLN A 245 12.73 -11.85 17.74
C GLN A 245 12.44 -10.35 17.85
N ASP A 246 12.38 -9.62 16.72
CA ASP A 246 11.98 -8.20 16.73
C ASP A 246 10.55 -8.02 17.25
N ALA A 247 9.65 -8.94 16.92
CA ALA A 247 8.29 -8.94 17.46
C ALA A 247 8.27 -9.17 18.98
N ARG A 248 9.07 -10.15 19.47
CA ARG A 248 9.23 -10.42 20.91
C ARG A 248 9.85 -9.23 21.64
N ASP A 249 10.85 -8.59 21.05
CA ASP A 249 11.53 -7.42 21.62
C ASP A 249 10.59 -6.21 21.70
N CYS A 250 9.73 -5.98 20.70
CA CYS A 250 8.69 -4.97 20.77
C CYS A 250 7.78 -5.20 21.99
N ILE A 251 7.26 -6.42 22.15
CA ILE A 251 6.37 -6.76 23.28
C ILE A 251 7.07 -6.49 24.61
N ARG A 252 8.32 -6.91 24.76
CA ARG A 252 9.12 -6.74 25.99
C ARG A 252 9.43 -5.27 26.27
N ASN A 253 9.93 -4.53 25.28
CA ASN A 253 10.34 -3.14 25.42
C ASN A 253 9.20 -2.22 25.84
N TYR A 254 7.98 -2.51 25.41
CA TYR A 254 6.78 -1.74 25.75
C TYR A 254 5.91 -2.36 26.84
N GLN A 255 6.43 -3.39 27.55
CA GLN A 255 5.78 -4.04 28.71
C GLN A 255 4.35 -4.52 28.38
N LEU A 256 4.22 -5.22 27.27
CA LEU A 256 2.93 -5.71 26.77
C LEU A 256 2.70 -7.21 27.11
N GLU A 257 3.63 -7.89 27.78
CA GLU A 257 3.58 -9.33 28.08
C GLU A 257 2.36 -9.71 28.93
N ASP A 258 1.98 -8.85 29.90
CA ASP A 258 0.82 -9.09 30.78
C ASP A 258 -0.49 -8.48 30.21
N LYS A 259 -0.47 -7.90 29.02
CA LYS A 259 -1.59 -7.13 28.45
C LYS A 259 -2.14 -7.75 27.18
N LEU A 260 -1.27 -8.32 26.36
CA LEU A 260 -1.67 -8.95 25.09
C LEU A 260 -2.43 -10.26 25.34
N PRO A 261 -3.33 -10.65 24.40
CA PRO A 261 -3.99 -11.94 24.45
C PRO A 261 -2.99 -13.11 24.56
N GLU A 262 -3.31 -14.09 25.42
CA GLU A 262 -2.46 -15.26 25.68
C GLU A 262 -2.16 -16.06 24.40
N SER A 263 -3.13 -16.17 23.50
CA SER A 263 -2.97 -16.85 22.21
C SER A 263 -1.84 -16.26 21.37
N ILE A 264 -1.73 -14.91 21.33
CA ILE A 264 -0.69 -14.20 20.62
C ILE A 264 0.67 -14.40 21.26
N LEU A 265 0.75 -14.28 22.59
CA LEU A 265 1.98 -14.53 23.32
C LEU A 265 2.46 -15.98 23.13
N LYS A 266 1.56 -16.95 23.28
CA LYS A 266 1.87 -18.36 23.05
C LYS A 266 2.43 -18.58 21.65
N TYR A 267 1.78 -18.04 20.62
CA TYR A 267 2.22 -18.15 19.22
C TYR A 267 3.63 -17.54 19.01
N LEU A 268 3.84 -16.33 19.48
CA LEU A 268 5.11 -15.62 19.26
C LEU A 268 6.28 -16.19 20.07
N TYR A 269 6.04 -16.76 21.26
CA TYR A 269 7.09 -17.33 22.11
C TYR A 269 7.30 -18.84 21.88
N GLU A 270 6.47 -19.49 21.07
CA GLU A 270 6.71 -20.87 20.65
C GLU A 270 7.98 -20.94 19.79
N ASP A 271 8.83 -21.94 20.07
CA ASP A 271 10.04 -22.19 19.27
C ASP A 271 9.69 -23.03 18.04
N ASN A 272 9.17 -22.35 17.01
CA ASN A 272 8.73 -22.95 15.76
C ASN A 272 9.23 -22.13 14.57
N PRO A 273 10.15 -22.67 13.74
CA PRO A 273 10.68 -21.98 12.57
C PRO A 273 9.60 -21.56 11.55
N GLU A 274 8.46 -22.26 11.51
CA GLU A 274 7.33 -21.94 10.62
C GLU A 274 6.63 -20.62 11.00
N HIS A 275 6.91 -20.09 12.19
CA HIS A 275 6.37 -18.79 12.63
C HIS A 275 7.12 -17.61 12.00
N GLU A 276 8.32 -17.85 11.44
CA GLU A 276 9.07 -16.80 10.77
C GLU A 276 8.40 -16.37 9.45
N THR A 277 8.63 -15.12 9.07
CA THR A 277 8.13 -14.55 7.80
C THR A 277 9.11 -14.82 6.65
N PRO A 278 8.66 -14.86 5.38
CA PRO A 278 9.55 -14.94 4.22
C PRO A 278 10.57 -13.82 4.18
N LYS A 279 11.85 -14.13 4.03
CA LYS A 279 12.98 -13.17 3.98
C LYS A 279 13.44 -12.83 2.56
N ALA A 280 13.15 -13.69 1.62
CA ALA A 280 13.45 -13.51 0.21
C ALA A 280 12.48 -14.35 -0.62
N PHE A 281 12.34 -13.97 -1.89
CA PHE A 281 11.62 -14.77 -2.87
C PHE A 281 12.59 -15.30 -3.93
N GLY A 282 12.25 -16.45 -4.52
CA GLY A 282 12.90 -16.99 -5.70
C GLY A 282 12.40 -16.33 -7.00
N GLU A 283 12.50 -17.09 -8.09
CA GLU A 283 11.93 -16.71 -9.39
C GLU A 283 10.39 -16.69 -9.35
N GLY A 284 9.76 -16.05 -10.34
CA GLY A 284 8.30 -15.99 -10.47
C GLY A 284 7.64 -14.78 -9.80
N VAL A 285 8.42 -13.91 -9.15
CA VAL A 285 7.91 -12.66 -8.56
C VAL A 285 8.51 -11.43 -9.22
N THR A 286 7.68 -10.44 -9.50
CA THR A 286 8.11 -9.13 -10.02
C THR A 286 7.38 -8.02 -9.28
N HIS A 287 8.07 -6.94 -8.95
CA HIS A 287 7.50 -5.78 -8.27
C HIS A 287 7.64 -4.53 -9.13
N PHE A 288 6.56 -3.76 -9.24
CA PHE A 288 6.56 -2.42 -9.81
C PHE A 288 6.06 -1.42 -8.77
N CYS A 289 6.87 -0.44 -8.43
CA CYS A 289 6.47 0.69 -7.58
C CYS A 289 6.14 1.88 -8.48
N LEU A 290 4.87 2.26 -8.55
CA LEU A 290 4.37 3.29 -9.46
C LEU A 290 4.55 4.70 -8.91
N ASN A 291 4.36 4.87 -7.61
CA ASN A 291 4.38 6.16 -6.97
C ASN A 291 4.79 6.02 -5.50
N ASN A 292 5.50 7.03 -5.03
CA ASN A 292 5.96 7.18 -3.65
C ASN A 292 6.03 8.67 -3.31
N VAL A 293 6.38 9.06 -2.08
CA VAL A 293 6.50 10.48 -1.68
C VAL A 293 7.46 11.26 -2.58
N PRO A 294 8.67 10.77 -2.94
CA PRO A 294 9.54 11.45 -3.91
C PRO A 294 8.86 11.73 -5.26
N ASP A 295 8.14 10.76 -5.81
CA ASP A 295 7.43 10.93 -7.09
C ASP A 295 6.36 12.01 -7.01
N SER A 296 5.62 12.07 -5.89
CA SER A 296 4.64 13.12 -5.64
C SER A 296 5.28 14.50 -5.50
N CYS A 297 6.46 14.59 -4.90
CA CYS A 297 7.23 15.84 -4.81
C CYS A 297 7.72 16.30 -6.20
N GLU A 298 8.24 15.39 -7.01
CA GLU A 298 8.66 15.67 -8.40
C GLU A 298 7.48 16.13 -9.25
N ALA A 299 6.33 15.45 -9.16
CA ALA A 299 5.11 15.83 -9.84
C ALA A 299 4.61 17.23 -9.43
N ALA A 300 4.78 17.60 -8.15
CA ALA A 300 4.43 18.94 -7.67
C ALA A 300 5.36 20.02 -8.25
N VAL A 301 6.67 19.75 -8.33
CA VAL A 301 7.64 20.67 -8.95
C VAL A 301 7.35 20.85 -10.44
N GLU A 302 7.05 19.77 -11.14
CA GLU A 302 6.70 19.82 -12.56
C GLU A 302 5.41 20.61 -12.79
N ALA A 303 4.35 20.34 -12.02
CA ALA A 303 3.09 21.07 -12.08
C ALA A 303 3.27 22.57 -11.77
N ALA A 304 4.12 22.92 -10.81
CA ALA A 304 4.47 24.31 -10.49
C ALA A 304 5.18 24.97 -11.67
N GLY A 305 6.15 24.29 -12.30
CA GLY A 305 6.86 24.78 -13.49
C GLY A 305 5.93 25.08 -14.66
N GLU A 306 4.95 24.20 -14.92
CA GLU A 306 3.91 24.42 -15.95
C GLU A 306 3.05 25.67 -15.67
N MET A 307 2.91 26.05 -14.41
CA MET A 307 2.19 27.26 -13.97
C MET A 307 3.09 28.49 -13.85
N GLY A 308 4.37 28.40 -14.23
CA GLY A 308 5.35 29.48 -14.09
C GLY A 308 5.72 29.79 -12.64
N ILE A 309 5.53 28.83 -11.71
CA ILE A 309 5.87 28.98 -10.29
C ILE A 309 7.22 28.34 -10.04
N SER A 310 8.18 29.12 -9.54
CA SER A 310 9.47 28.60 -9.07
C SER A 310 9.25 27.76 -7.81
N SER A 311 9.76 26.55 -7.80
CA SER A 311 9.55 25.60 -6.69
C SER A 311 10.78 24.73 -6.46
N MET A 312 10.87 24.15 -5.28
CA MET A 312 11.91 23.19 -4.91
C MET A 312 11.35 22.14 -3.95
N VAL A 313 11.90 20.94 -4.01
CA VAL A 313 11.63 19.92 -2.98
C VAL A 313 12.48 20.26 -1.76
N PHE A 314 11.85 20.58 -0.65
CA PHE A 314 12.54 20.87 0.60
C PHE A 314 13.12 19.58 1.22
N SER A 315 12.30 18.53 1.29
CA SER A 315 12.71 17.22 1.80
C SER A 315 11.67 16.15 1.42
N THR A 316 12.13 14.95 1.17
CA THR A 316 11.29 13.74 1.03
C THR A 316 11.29 12.87 2.29
N PHE A 317 11.92 13.33 3.39
CA PHE A 317 12.10 12.59 4.64
C PHE A 317 11.29 13.17 5.82
N ILE A 318 10.30 14.02 5.54
CA ILE A 318 9.51 14.63 6.61
C ILE A 318 8.53 13.61 7.15
N GLU A 319 8.66 13.34 8.44
CA GLU A 319 7.80 12.45 9.23
C GLU A 319 7.17 13.22 10.40
N GLY A 320 6.18 12.60 11.05
CA GLY A 320 5.49 13.13 12.22
C GLY A 320 4.07 13.62 11.92
N GLU A 321 3.50 14.36 12.86
CA GLU A 321 2.14 14.89 12.76
C GLU A 321 2.04 15.99 11.70
N SER A 322 1.20 15.79 10.69
CA SER A 322 1.00 16.73 9.56
C SER A 322 0.63 18.13 10.03
N ARG A 323 -0.13 18.26 11.13
CA ARG A 323 -0.52 19.53 11.71
C ARG A 323 0.70 20.30 12.25
N GLU A 324 1.61 19.63 12.94
CA GLU A 324 2.82 20.23 13.51
C GLU A 324 3.80 20.63 12.38
N ALA A 325 3.98 19.77 11.38
CA ALA A 325 4.72 20.13 10.18
C ALA A 325 4.10 21.36 9.48
N GLY A 326 2.79 21.43 9.39
CA GLY A 326 2.07 22.58 8.82
C GLY A 326 2.35 23.88 9.57
N TYR A 327 2.37 23.87 10.91
CA TYR A 327 2.74 25.05 11.71
C TYR A 327 4.19 25.47 11.47
N PHE A 328 5.11 24.52 11.39
CA PHE A 328 6.51 24.79 11.10
C PHE A 328 6.69 25.46 9.72
N PHE A 329 6.11 24.90 8.67
CA PHE A 329 6.18 25.47 7.33
C PHE A 329 5.50 26.82 7.21
N ALA A 330 4.36 27.03 7.89
CA ALA A 330 3.70 28.33 7.95
C ALA A 330 4.57 29.40 8.65
N SER A 331 5.36 29.01 9.66
CA SER A 331 6.31 29.90 10.32
C SER A 331 7.48 30.27 9.40
N MET A 332 8.01 29.32 8.65
CA MET A 332 9.03 29.59 7.62
C MET A 332 8.51 30.52 6.51
N ALA A 333 7.28 30.30 6.04
CA ALA A 333 6.67 31.15 5.01
C ALA A 333 6.51 32.60 5.51
N ARG A 334 6.12 32.80 6.76
CA ARG A 334 6.08 34.15 7.37
C ARG A 334 7.46 34.80 7.47
N GLU A 335 8.49 34.04 7.83
CA GLU A 335 9.89 34.55 7.88
C GLU A 335 10.36 34.99 6.48
N ILE A 336 10.09 34.18 5.46
CA ILE A 336 10.42 34.53 4.08
C ILE A 336 9.71 35.80 3.64
N GLN A 337 8.42 35.92 3.93
CA GLN A 337 7.61 37.08 3.56
C GLN A 337 8.07 38.36 4.26
N ALA A 338 8.41 38.29 5.55
CA ALA A 338 8.77 39.45 6.34
C ALA A 338 10.23 39.89 6.20
N ASN A 339 11.14 38.94 6.12
CA ASN A 339 12.58 39.13 6.26
C ASN A 339 13.41 38.65 5.07
N HIS A 340 12.78 38.08 4.04
CA HIS A 340 13.44 37.53 2.83
C HIS A 340 14.57 36.55 3.13
N ARG A 341 14.36 35.63 4.10
CA ARG A 341 15.30 34.57 4.48
C ARG A 341 14.53 33.31 4.95
N PRO A 342 15.11 32.09 4.82
CA PRO A 342 16.43 31.76 4.25
C PRO A 342 16.49 31.82 2.72
N ILE A 343 15.37 32.03 2.06
CA ILE A 343 15.24 32.10 0.59
C ILE A 343 14.95 33.55 0.21
N LYS A 344 15.63 34.05 -0.81
CA LYS A 344 15.43 35.40 -1.35
C LYS A 344 14.39 35.40 -2.48
#